data_dd6009bbcb06ccc7823c3f2aab1471a9
#
_entry.id   dd6009bbcb06ccc7823c3f2aab1471a9
#
_cell.length_a   1.000
_cell.length_b   1.000
_cell.length_c   1.000
_cell.angle_alpha   90.00
_cell.angle_beta   90.00
_cell.angle_gamma   90.00
#
_symmetry.space_group_name_H-M   'P 1'
#
loop_
_entity.id
_entity.type
_entity.pdbx_description
1 polymer ?
#
loop_
_entity_poly.entity_id
_entity_poly.type
_entity_poly.pdbx_seq_one_letter_code
_entity_poly.pdbx_strand_id
1 'polypeptide(L)'
;MKTLFNPPEYFNEDYYERGAETGKSLYSHYRWMPELTIPMAHHIAKDMDLDDNEKVLDFGCAKGFTVKALRLLGYKAYGVDVSEYAISQIEEGTRKWCGVIKPQEPLVCAEGGYDWILCKDILEHIPYDKIDEQLKVLYNGGKRIMAMIPLGDGKKYIIDSY
;
A
#
# COMPACT_ATOMS: atom_id res chain seq x y z
N MET A 1 5.50 21.61 -16.39
CA MET A 1 5.68 20.70 -15.23
C MET A 1 4.86 19.45 -15.51
N LYS A 2 5.48 18.27 -15.71
CA LYS A 2 4.71 17.03 -15.82
C LYS A 2 4.27 16.66 -14.40
N THR A 3 2.98 16.76 -14.14
CA THR A 3 2.36 16.17 -12.95
C THR A 3 2.64 14.68 -12.99
N LEU A 4 3.37 14.16 -12.00
CA LEU A 4 3.64 12.73 -11.80
C LEU A 4 2.37 12.02 -11.23
N PHE A 5 1.23 12.34 -11.79
CA PHE A 5 0.00 11.62 -11.45
C PHE A 5 -0.10 10.37 -12.30
N ASN A 6 -0.04 9.24 -11.64
CA ASN A 6 -0.31 7.97 -12.26
C ASN A 6 -1.77 7.59 -11.95
N PRO A 7 -2.68 7.65 -12.94
CA PRO A 7 -4.05 7.21 -12.72
C PRO A 7 -4.09 5.71 -12.40
N PRO A 8 -5.19 5.19 -11.82
CA PRO A 8 -5.29 3.77 -11.45
C PRO A 8 -4.89 2.79 -12.57
N GLU A 9 -5.19 3.12 -13.83
CA GLU A 9 -4.88 2.31 -15.01
C GLU A 9 -3.38 2.20 -15.30
N TYR A 10 -2.57 3.09 -14.74
CA TYR A 10 -1.11 3.03 -14.82
C TYR A 10 -0.56 1.79 -14.10
N PHE A 11 -1.18 1.41 -12.98
CA PHE A 11 -0.79 0.28 -12.13
C PHE A 11 -1.37 -1.04 -12.68
N ASN A 12 -1.03 -1.35 -13.92
CA ASN A 12 -1.49 -2.52 -14.67
C ASN A 12 -0.44 -3.65 -14.71
N GLU A 13 -0.66 -4.66 -15.53
CA GLU A 13 0.27 -5.79 -15.72
C GLU A 13 1.69 -5.33 -16.05
N ASP A 14 1.86 -4.38 -16.98
CA ASP A 14 3.19 -3.87 -17.33
C ASP A 14 3.93 -3.29 -16.14
N TYR A 15 3.21 -2.58 -15.25
CA TYR A 15 3.79 -1.99 -14.04
C TYR A 15 4.38 -3.07 -13.12
N TYR A 16 3.66 -4.17 -12.90
CA TYR A 16 4.06 -5.20 -11.94
C TYR A 16 4.95 -6.29 -12.55
N GLU A 17 4.75 -6.65 -13.82
CA GLU A 17 5.47 -7.78 -14.43
C GLU A 17 6.70 -7.34 -15.22
N ARG A 18 6.61 -6.21 -15.91
CA ARG A 18 7.60 -5.71 -16.87
C ARG A 18 7.99 -4.26 -16.63
N GLY A 19 7.81 -3.77 -15.40
CA GLY A 19 8.01 -2.36 -15.07
C GLY A 19 9.40 -1.84 -15.39
N ALA A 20 10.43 -2.61 -15.07
CA ALA A 20 11.81 -2.27 -15.39
C ALA A 20 12.10 -2.23 -16.89
N GLU A 21 11.48 -3.11 -17.69
CA GLU A 21 11.62 -3.14 -19.15
C GLU A 21 10.87 -1.99 -19.81
N THR A 22 9.67 -1.67 -19.31
CA THR A 22 8.79 -0.64 -19.87
C THR A 22 9.09 0.77 -19.33
N GLY A 23 9.96 0.86 -18.33
CA GLY A 23 10.24 2.11 -17.60
C GLY A 23 9.09 2.63 -16.73
N LYS A 24 8.07 1.81 -16.46
CA LYS A 24 6.92 2.18 -15.62
C LYS A 24 7.22 2.06 -14.14
N SER A 25 8.06 1.11 -13.74
CA SER A 25 8.45 0.87 -12.35
C SER A 25 9.81 0.16 -12.27
N LEU A 26 10.27 -0.11 -11.05
CA LEU A 26 11.48 -0.92 -10.84
C LEU A 26 11.16 -2.43 -10.76
N TYR A 27 9.91 -2.83 -10.90
CA TYR A 27 9.52 -4.22 -10.79
C TYR A 27 9.88 -5.02 -12.05
N SER A 28 10.46 -6.22 -11.82
CA SER A 28 10.59 -7.29 -12.80
C SER A 28 9.94 -8.51 -12.19
N HIS A 29 8.72 -8.83 -12.64
CA HIS A 29 7.95 -9.93 -12.11
C HIS A 29 7.70 -9.84 -10.60
N TYR A 30 6.88 -8.88 -10.18
CA TYR A 30 6.51 -8.65 -8.76
C TYR A 30 5.79 -9.88 -8.18
N ARG A 31 6.49 -10.64 -7.33
CA ARG A 31 6.05 -11.94 -6.82
C ARG A 31 6.19 -12.05 -5.32
N TRP A 32 5.53 -13.04 -4.75
CA TRP A 32 5.70 -13.41 -3.36
C TRP A 32 7.14 -13.90 -3.07
N MET A 33 7.80 -13.26 -2.13
CA MET A 33 9.14 -13.62 -1.62
C MET A 33 9.06 -13.69 -0.09
N PRO A 34 8.68 -14.86 0.49
CA PRO A 34 8.47 -14.99 1.92
C PRO A 34 9.70 -14.65 2.75
N GLU A 35 10.89 -14.96 2.24
CA GLU A 35 12.18 -14.67 2.87
C GLU A 35 12.46 -13.15 3.07
N LEU A 36 11.80 -12.30 2.32
CA LEU A 36 11.88 -10.84 2.44
C LEU A 36 10.63 -10.27 3.10
N THR A 37 9.45 -10.73 2.67
CA THR A 37 8.18 -10.10 3.05
C THR A 37 7.78 -10.44 4.49
N ILE A 38 8.03 -11.67 4.96
CA ILE A 38 7.68 -12.05 6.33
C ILE A 38 8.53 -11.30 7.37
N PRO A 39 9.88 -11.24 7.26
CA PRO A 39 10.69 -10.42 8.15
C PRO A 39 10.32 -8.93 8.12
N MET A 40 10.06 -8.36 6.92
CA MET A 40 9.60 -6.99 6.78
C MET A 40 8.28 -6.76 7.54
N ALA A 41 7.28 -7.62 7.33
CA ALA A 41 5.99 -7.52 8.01
C ALA A 41 6.12 -7.65 9.54
N HIS A 42 7.03 -8.51 10.02
CA HIS A 42 7.34 -8.63 11.45
C HIS A 42 7.91 -7.33 12.02
N HIS A 43 8.86 -6.70 11.32
CA HIS A 43 9.42 -5.41 11.76
C HIS A 43 8.36 -4.31 11.73
N ILE A 44 7.53 -4.23 10.69
CA ILE A 44 6.42 -3.28 10.61
C ILE A 44 5.47 -3.47 11.81
N ALA A 45 5.04 -4.69 12.09
CA ALA A 45 4.15 -4.96 13.22
C ALA A 45 4.78 -4.57 14.56
N LYS A 46 6.08 -4.80 14.74
CA LYS A 46 6.83 -4.40 15.93
C LYS A 46 6.96 -2.88 16.06
N ASP A 47 7.26 -2.17 14.97
CA ASP A 47 7.40 -0.71 14.98
C ASP A 47 6.04 -0.02 15.21
N MET A 48 4.94 -0.65 14.79
CA MET A 48 3.58 -0.22 15.07
C MET A 48 3.13 -0.55 16.50
N ASP A 49 3.87 -1.38 17.23
CA ASP A 49 3.41 -1.99 18.49
C ASP A 49 2.00 -2.62 18.33
N LEU A 50 1.86 -3.40 17.24
CA LEU A 50 0.58 -3.94 16.80
C LEU A 50 0.12 -5.07 17.72
N ASP A 51 -1.04 -4.91 18.35
CA ASP A 51 -1.69 -5.94 19.16
C ASP A 51 -2.44 -6.96 18.27
N ASP A 52 -2.48 -8.22 18.68
CA ASP A 52 -3.15 -9.33 17.95
C ASP A 52 -4.64 -9.08 17.70
N ASN A 53 -5.28 -8.23 18.52
CA ASN A 53 -6.68 -7.86 18.38
C ASN A 53 -6.91 -6.66 17.48
N GLU A 54 -5.88 -5.88 17.19
CA GLU A 54 -5.98 -4.70 16.36
C GLU A 54 -6.11 -5.05 14.88
N LYS A 55 -6.84 -4.21 14.15
CA LYS A 55 -7.04 -4.30 12.70
C LYS A 55 -6.10 -3.35 12.01
N VAL A 56 -5.29 -3.87 11.10
CA VAL A 56 -4.41 -3.06 10.25
C VAL A 56 -4.87 -3.11 8.80
N LEU A 57 -4.95 -1.94 8.16
CA LEU A 57 -5.19 -1.80 6.73
C LEU A 57 -3.88 -1.46 6.03
N ASP A 58 -3.46 -2.28 5.09
CA ASP A 58 -2.41 -1.98 4.11
C ASP A 58 -3.02 -1.19 2.96
N PHE A 59 -2.83 0.13 2.98
CA PHE A 59 -3.34 1.05 1.96
C PHE A 59 -2.35 1.11 0.79
N GLY A 60 -2.76 0.62 -0.37
CA GLY A 60 -1.87 0.35 -1.51
C GLY A 60 -1.24 -1.03 -1.45
N CYS A 61 -2.04 -2.04 -1.12
CA CYS A 61 -1.54 -3.39 -0.84
C CYS A 61 -1.03 -4.16 -2.06
N ALA A 62 -1.16 -3.63 -3.28
CA ALA A 62 -0.78 -4.28 -4.53
C ALA A 62 -1.32 -5.73 -4.62
N LYS A 63 -0.46 -6.72 -4.81
CA LYS A 63 -0.82 -8.14 -4.82
C LYS A 63 -1.03 -8.75 -3.42
N GLY A 64 -1.21 -7.93 -2.38
CA GLY A 64 -1.55 -8.36 -1.03
C GLY A 64 -0.46 -9.10 -0.26
N PHE A 65 0.81 -8.95 -0.63
CA PHE A 65 1.89 -9.72 -0.01
C PHE A 65 2.15 -9.31 1.45
N THR A 66 2.06 -8.02 1.78
CA THR A 66 2.17 -7.55 3.17
C THR A 66 0.99 -8.05 4.01
N VAL A 67 -0.23 -7.99 3.44
CA VAL A 67 -1.43 -8.53 4.10
C VAL A 67 -1.27 -10.02 4.40
N LYS A 68 -0.81 -10.79 3.40
CA LYS A 68 -0.53 -12.23 3.57
C LYS A 68 0.49 -12.47 4.67
N ALA A 69 1.61 -11.74 4.67
CA ALA A 69 2.66 -11.90 5.68
C ALA A 69 2.15 -11.59 7.10
N LEU A 70 1.45 -10.46 7.28
CA LEU A 70 0.85 -10.10 8.56
C LEU A 70 -0.16 -11.14 9.04
N ARG A 71 -0.97 -11.69 8.13
CA ARG A 71 -1.90 -12.80 8.43
C ARG A 71 -1.20 -14.07 8.86
N LEU A 72 -0.08 -14.43 8.21
CA LEU A 72 0.74 -15.58 8.60
C LEU A 72 1.39 -15.39 9.99
N LEU A 73 1.67 -14.14 10.37
CA LEU A 73 2.16 -13.77 11.71
C LEU A 73 1.04 -13.69 12.77
N GLY A 74 -0.23 -13.89 12.41
CA GLY A 74 -1.37 -13.93 13.33
C GLY A 74 -2.18 -12.62 13.43
N TYR A 75 -1.76 -11.53 12.74
CA TYR A 75 -2.42 -10.24 12.82
C TYR A 75 -3.68 -10.13 11.94
N LYS A 76 -4.62 -9.27 12.33
CA LYS A 76 -5.86 -8.99 11.58
C LYS A 76 -5.61 -7.95 10.49
N ALA A 77 -4.92 -8.34 9.39
CA ALA A 77 -4.56 -7.47 8.29
C ALA A 77 -5.58 -7.50 7.16
N TYR A 78 -5.82 -6.35 6.56
CA TYR A 78 -6.67 -6.11 5.39
C TYR A 78 -5.89 -5.29 4.37
N GLY A 79 -6.34 -5.23 3.13
CA GLY A 79 -5.68 -4.45 2.10
C GLY A 79 -6.64 -3.82 1.11
N VAL A 80 -6.29 -2.64 0.62
CA VAL A 80 -6.98 -2.01 -0.52
C VAL A 80 -5.95 -1.46 -1.49
N ASP A 81 -6.28 -1.50 -2.77
CA ASP A 81 -5.44 -0.95 -3.84
C ASP A 81 -6.33 -0.38 -4.94
N VAL A 82 -5.83 0.63 -5.66
CA VAL A 82 -6.51 1.20 -6.83
C VAL A 82 -6.35 0.32 -8.08
N SER A 83 -5.38 -0.59 -8.08
CA SER A 83 -5.06 -1.48 -9.19
C SER A 83 -5.99 -2.69 -9.23
N GLU A 84 -6.93 -2.71 -10.15
CA GLU A 84 -7.75 -3.90 -10.42
C GLU A 84 -6.89 -5.11 -10.82
N TYR A 85 -5.83 -4.87 -11.61
CA TYR A 85 -4.89 -5.92 -11.99
C TYR A 85 -4.24 -6.56 -10.77
N ALA A 86 -3.62 -5.75 -9.88
CA ALA A 86 -2.93 -6.28 -8.70
C ALA A 86 -3.87 -7.08 -7.80
N ILE A 87 -5.06 -6.54 -7.52
CA ILE A 87 -6.08 -7.23 -6.72
C ILE A 87 -6.53 -8.53 -7.40
N SER A 88 -6.66 -8.57 -8.73
CA SER A 88 -7.00 -9.80 -9.46
C SER A 88 -5.95 -10.91 -9.32
N GLN A 89 -4.69 -10.53 -9.08
CA GLN A 89 -3.56 -11.46 -8.92
C GLN A 89 -3.34 -11.95 -7.49
N ILE A 90 -4.15 -11.49 -6.53
CA ILE A 90 -4.05 -11.97 -5.15
C ILE A 90 -4.46 -13.44 -5.08
N GLU A 91 -3.65 -14.26 -4.41
CA GLU A 91 -3.96 -15.67 -4.20
C GLU A 91 -5.27 -15.86 -3.41
N GLU A 92 -5.96 -16.94 -3.66
CA GLU A 92 -7.30 -17.22 -3.12
C GLU A 92 -7.37 -17.11 -1.58
N GLY A 93 -6.35 -17.62 -0.88
CA GLY A 93 -6.29 -17.60 0.58
C GLY A 93 -6.23 -16.19 1.19
N THR A 94 -5.74 -15.19 0.47
CA THR A 94 -5.59 -13.80 0.93
C THR A 94 -6.67 -12.88 0.36
N ARG A 95 -7.23 -13.22 -0.80
CA ARG A 95 -8.16 -12.38 -1.55
C ARG A 95 -9.35 -11.86 -0.75
N LYS A 96 -9.92 -12.66 0.15
CA LYS A 96 -11.09 -12.27 0.96
C LYS A 96 -10.84 -11.10 1.90
N TRP A 97 -9.58 -10.71 2.14
CA TRP A 97 -9.21 -9.57 2.98
C TRP A 97 -8.74 -8.35 2.20
N CYS A 98 -8.75 -8.44 0.86
CA CYS A 98 -8.29 -7.35 0.00
C CYS A 98 -9.37 -6.93 -0.98
N GLY A 99 -9.35 -5.65 -1.38
CA GLY A 99 -10.33 -5.11 -2.31
C GLY A 99 -9.80 -3.94 -3.13
N VAL A 100 -10.49 -3.66 -4.25
CA VAL A 100 -10.24 -2.46 -5.04
C VAL A 100 -10.87 -1.27 -4.34
N ILE A 101 -10.18 -0.13 -4.32
CA ILE A 101 -10.69 1.16 -3.85
C ILE A 101 -10.48 2.22 -4.93
N LYS A 102 -11.41 3.17 -5.05
CA LYS A 102 -11.21 4.34 -5.92
C LYS A 102 -10.40 5.42 -5.20
N PRO A 103 -9.66 6.27 -5.95
CA PRO A 103 -8.99 7.42 -5.36
C PRO A 103 -9.97 8.26 -4.52
N GLN A 104 -9.53 8.68 -3.33
CA GLN A 104 -10.29 9.45 -2.34
C GLN A 104 -11.60 8.80 -1.85
N GLU A 105 -11.86 7.55 -2.18
CA GLU A 105 -13.00 6.82 -1.64
C GLU A 105 -12.85 6.62 -0.13
N PRO A 106 -13.91 6.81 0.68
CA PRO A 106 -13.85 6.59 2.11
C PRO A 106 -13.46 5.15 2.45
N LEU A 107 -12.57 4.99 3.43
CA LEU A 107 -12.19 3.68 3.93
C LEU A 107 -13.32 3.09 4.77
N VAL A 108 -13.96 2.06 4.24
CA VAL A 108 -15.04 1.35 4.92
C VAL A 108 -14.49 0.13 5.63
N CYS A 109 -14.53 0.14 6.96
CA CYS A 109 -14.30 -1.05 7.76
C CYS A 109 -15.62 -1.52 8.34
N ALA A 110 -15.97 -2.78 8.14
CA ALA A 110 -17.06 -3.41 8.84
C ALA A 110 -16.76 -3.42 10.34
N GLU A 111 -17.50 -2.66 11.14
CA GLU A 111 -17.40 -2.50 12.59
C GLU A 111 -16.12 -1.79 13.13
N GLY A 112 -16.26 -0.55 13.50
CA GLY A 112 -15.34 0.17 14.39
C GLY A 112 -14.05 0.73 13.77
N GLY A 113 -13.90 0.73 12.43
CA GLY A 113 -12.72 1.29 11.77
C GLY A 113 -11.48 0.39 11.87
N TYR A 114 -10.35 0.89 11.35
CA TYR A 114 -9.05 0.27 11.52
C TYR A 114 -8.31 0.89 12.70
N ASP A 115 -7.54 0.08 13.44
CA ASP A 115 -6.69 0.58 14.52
C ASP A 115 -5.42 1.21 13.94
N TRP A 116 -4.92 0.64 12.83
CA TRP A 116 -3.79 1.13 12.08
C TRP A 116 -4.06 1.20 10.57
N ILE A 117 -3.52 2.21 9.93
CA ILE A 117 -3.36 2.28 8.48
C ILE A 117 -1.87 2.31 8.17
N LEU A 118 -1.41 1.33 7.40
CA LEU A 118 -0.07 1.27 6.82
C LEU A 118 -0.10 1.89 5.43
N CYS A 119 0.70 2.93 5.20
CA CYS A 119 0.95 3.55 3.90
C CYS A 119 2.41 3.34 3.55
N LYS A 120 2.74 2.23 2.88
CA LYS A 120 4.10 1.90 2.50
C LYS A 120 4.31 2.14 1.00
N ASP A 121 5.21 3.07 0.66
CA ASP A 121 5.55 3.44 -0.73
C ASP A 121 4.30 3.85 -1.55
N ILE A 122 3.44 4.71 -0.98
CA ILE A 122 2.17 5.13 -1.58
C ILE A 122 2.02 6.65 -1.66
N LEU A 123 2.34 7.39 -0.59
CA LEU A 123 2.04 8.81 -0.52
C LEU A 123 2.80 9.62 -1.58
N GLU A 124 3.96 9.18 -2.01
CA GLU A 124 4.75 9.76 -3.09
C GLU A 124 4.09 9.65 -4.48
N HIS A 125 3.12 8.74 -4.63
CA HIS A 125 2.36 8.57 -5.87
C HIS A 125 1.10 9.42 -5.93
N ILE A 126 0.74 10.11 -4.84
CA ILE A 126 -0.45 10.95 -4.76
C ILE A 126 -0.10 12.36 -5.22
N PRO A 127 -0.88 12.96 -6.16
CA PRO A 127 -0.66 14.33 -6.57
C PRO A 127 -0.67 15.30 -5.39
N TYR A 128 0.22 16.28 -5.41
CA TYR A 128 0.34 17.23 -4.32
C TYR A 128 -0.97 18.00 -4.04
N ASP A 129 -1.71 18.36 -5.08
CA ASP A 129 -3.02 19.00 -4.97
C ASP A 129 -4.14 18.08 -4.43
N LYS A 130 -3.86 16.77 -4.30
CA LYS A 130 -4.77 15.75 -3.77
C LYS A 130 -4.34 15.16 -2.44
N ILE A 131 -3.13 15.47 -1.97
CA ILE A 131 -2.58 14.83 -0.77
C ILE A 131 -3.41 15.16 0.48
N ASP A 132 -3.87 16.40 0.64
CA ASP A 132 -4.67 16.81 1.80
C ASP A 132 -6.02 16.07 1.84
N GLU A 133 -6.64 15.86 0.68
CA GLU A 133 -7.89 15.11 0.56
C GLU A 133 -7.66 13.65 0.93
N GLN A 134 -6.57 13.04 0.43
CA GLN A 134 -6.23 11.66 0.75
C GLN A 134 -5.87 11.48 2.22
N LEU A 135 -5.12 12.40 2.82
CA LEU A 135 -4.79 12.36 4.25
C LEU A 135 -6.05 12.43 5.12
N LYS A 136 -7.07 13.20 4.73
CA LYS A 136 -8.37 13.20 5.43
C LYS A 136 -9.07 11.85 5.35
N VAL A 137 -9.01 11.18 4.19
CA VAL A 137 -9.57 9.82 4.03
C VAL A 137 -8.87 8.84 4.99
N LEU A 138 -7.54 8.87 5.04
CA LEU A 138 -6.76 8.03 5.95
C LEU A 138 -7.05 8.34 7.42
N TYR A 139 -7.07 9.62 7.79
CA TYR A 139 -7.37 10.08 9.16
C TYR A 139 -8.76 9.64 9.64
N ASN A 140 -9.74 9.67 8.76
CA ASN A 140 -11.11 9.24 9.09
C ASN A 140 -11.28 7.72 9.09
N GLY A 141 -10.40 6.98 8.42
CA GLY A 141 -10.49 5.52 8.26
C GLY A 141 -9.79 4.72 9.36
N GLY A 142 -8.83 5.32 10.07
CA GLY A 142 -8.06 4.63 11.10
C GLY A 142 -7.67 5.49 12.28
N LYS A 143 -7.37 4.86 13.41
CA LYS A 143 -6.97 5.57 14.63
C LYS A 143 -5.52 6.07 14.60
N ARG A 144 -4.65 5.33 13.91
CA ARG A 144 -3.20 5.59 13.80
C ARG A 144 -2.75 5.31 12.37
N ILE A 145 -1.76 6.04 11.91
CA ILE A 145 -1.19 5.91 10.57
C ILE A 145 0.31 5.68 10.69
N MET A 146 0.82 4.67 10.01
CA MET A 146 2.25 4.49 9.76
C MET A 146 2.53 4.75 8.30
N ALA A 147 3.36 5.74 8.00
CA ALA A 147 3.78 6.07 6.63
C ALA A 147 5.26 5.72 6.45
N MET A 148 5.56 4.96 5.39
CA MET A 148 6.91 4.66 4.93
C MET A 148 7.06 5.27 3.54
N ILE A 149 7.91 6.30 3.43
CA ILE A 149 8.09 7.06 2.19
C ILE A 149 9.57 6.98 1.80
N PRO A 150 9.90 6.51 0.58
CA PRO A 150 11.28 6.48 0.12
C PRO A 150 11.82 7.89 -0.06
N LEU A 151 12.96 8.20 0.55
CA LEU A 151 13.63 9.51 0.45
C LEU A 151 14.72 9.55 -0.62
N GLY A 152 14.81 8.55 -1.48
CA GLY A 152 15.85 8.42 -2.48
C GLY A 152 17.20 7.99 -1.89
N ASP A 153 18.29 8.31 -2.57
CA ASP A 153 19.65 7.94 -2.18
C ASP A 153 20.28 8.87 -1.10
N GLY A 154 19.48 9.76 -0.54
CA GLY A 154 19.92 10.74 0.46
C GLY A 154 20.80 11.87 -0.07
N LYS A 155 21.10 11.89 -1.37
CA LYS A 155 21.97 12.92 -2.00
C LYS A 155 21.17 13.99 -2.71
N LYS A 156 19.93 13.70 -3.08
CA LYS A 156 19.05 14.65 -3.76
C LYS A 156 17.60 14.34 -3.38
N TYR A 157 17.01 15.23 -2.61
CA TYR A 157 15.56 15.18 -2.36
C TYR A 157 14.87 15.91 -3.53
N ILE A 158 13.94 15.24 -4.18
CA ILE A 158 13.07 15.86 -5.19
C ILE A 158 11.89 16.49 -4.44
N ILE A 159 12.19 17.43 -3.55
CA ILE A 159 11.16 18.25 -2.89
C ILE A 159 10.90 19.54 -3.71
N ASP A 160 11.74 19.83 -4.69
CA ASP A 160 11.71 21.09 -5.47
C ASP A 160 10.57 21.16 -6.48
N SER A 161 9.68 20.18 -6.49
CA SER A 161 8.57 20.14 -7.45
C SER A 161 7.26 20.61 -6.85
N TYR A 162 7.31 21.16 -5.66
CA TYR A 162 6.14 21.67 -4.95
C TYR A 162 6.06 23.17 -4.97
#